data_1c2e3c6039f28f397b791f4cb78aaf91
#
_entry.id   1c2e3c6039f28f397b791f4cb78aaf91
#
_cell.length_a   1.000
_cell.length_b   1.000
_cell.length_c   1.000
_cell.angle_alpha   90.00
_cell.angle_beta   90.00
_cell.angle_gamma   90.00
#
_symmetry.space_group_name_H-M   'P 1'
#
loop_
_entity.id
_entity.type
_entity.pdbx_description
1 polymer ?
#
loop_
_entity_poly.entity_id
_entity_poly.type
_entity_poly.pdbx_seq_one_letter_code
_entity_poly.pdbx_strand_id
1 'polypeptide(L)'
;MPETYLTQSPRVAWRVYDGEAVVLSPDDSTLNTLNSVGTLIWEAADGRTPVSAIVARICEEFAVDAERAGRDTLAFIATLRGRGLVTVSETIPQAR
;
A
#
# COMPACT_ATOMS: atom_id res chain seq x y z
N MET A 1 -1.20 -1.13 -20.94
CA MET A 1 -1.72 -0.50 -19.71
C MET A 1 -0.58 0.08 -18.92
N PRO A 2 -0.66 1.33 -18.54
CA PRO A 2 0.41 1.89 -17.70
C PRO A 2 0.40 1.23 -16.32
N GLU A 3 1.59 1.05 -15.79
CA GLU A 3 1.73 0.53 -14.44
C GLU A 3 1.37 1.62 -13.43
N THR A 4 0.87 1.19 -12.28
CA THR A 4 0.56 2.09 -11.18
C THR A 4 1.51 1.80 -10.03
N TYR A 5 2.02 2.85 -9.42
CA TYR A 5 2.98 2.77 -8.32
C TYR A 5 2.44 3.51 -7.10
N LEU A 6 2.72 2.97 -5.93
CA LEU A 6 2.34 3.59 -4.66
C LEU A 6 3.57 4.13 -3.98
N THR A 7 3.42 5.29 -3.36
CA THR A 7 4.48 5.87 -2.53
C THR A 7 3.88 6.26 -1.19
N GLN A 8 4.50 5.83 -0.10
CA GLN A 8 4.10 6.26 1.24
C GLN A 8 4.29 7.76 1.36
N SER A 9 3.35 8.42 2.04
CA SER A 9 3.55 9.83 2.36
C SER A 9 4.79 9.96 3.26
N PRO A 10 5.71 10.89 2.97
CA PRO A 10 6.91 11.06 3.80
C PRO A 10 6.60 11.61 5.19
N ARG A 11 5.37 12.05 5.43
CA ARG A 11 4.97 12.66 6.71
C ARG A 11 4.39 11.66 7.69
N VAL A 12 4.12 10.40 7.27
CA VAL A 12 3.56 9.40 8.16
C VAL A 12 4.65 8.73 8.99
N ALA A 13 4.32 8.40 10.24
CA ALA A 13 5.14 7.53 11.07
C ALA A 13 4.48 6.16 11.11
N TRP A 14 5.27 5.09 11.06
CA TRP A 14 4.71 3.75 11.09
C TRP A 14 5.68 2.73 11.67
N ARG A 15 5.12 1.65 12.19
CA ARG A 15 5.88 0.52 12.71
C ARG A 15 5.10 -0.76 12.47
N VAL A 16 5.80 -1.88 12.52
CA VAL A 16 5.19 -3.20 12.38
C VAL A 16 5.27 -3.93 13.71
N TYR A 17 4.12 -4.44 14.18
CA TYR A 17 4.02 -5.26 15.39
C TYR A 17 3.35 -6.57 15.01
N ASP A 18 4.01 -7.69 15.27
CA ASP A 18 3.48 -9.02 14.98
C ASP A 18 2.98 -9.17 13.53
N GLY A 19 3.72 -8.59 12.58
CA GLY A 19 3.37 -8.69 11.16
C GLY A 19 2.28 -7.74 10.71
N GLU A 20 1.80 -6.84 11.59
CA GLU A 20 0.78 -5.87 11.24
C GLU A 20 1.29 -4.45 11.42
N ALA A 21 1.19 -3.65 10.37
CA ALA A 21 1.66 -2.27 10.41
C ALA A 21 0.67 -1.38 11.16
N VAL A 22 1.22 -0.45 11.95
CA VAL A 22 0.46 0.62 12.57
C VAL A 22 0.97 1.91 11.96
N VAL A 23 0.07 2.66 11.33
CA VAL A 23 0.41 3.87 10.57
C VAL A 23 -0.29 5.07 11.21
N LEU A 24 0.49 6.09 11.56
CA LEU A 24 -0.04 7.29 12.17
C LEU A 24 -0.26 8.37 11.11
N SER A 25 -1.51 8.80 10.95
CA SER A 25 -1.86 9.89 10.04
C SER A 25 -1.36 11.21 10.61
N PRO A 26 -0.58 11.99 9.84
CA PRO A 26 0.01 13.22 10.37
C PRO A 26 -1.00 14.34 10.62
N ASP A 27 -2.09 14.36 9.87
CA ASP A 27 -3.03 15.49 9.91
C ASP A 27 -4.01 15.42 11.08
N ASP A 28 -4.47 14.23 11.45
CA ASP A 28 -5.49 14.06 12.49
C ASP A 28 -5.03 13.16 13.63
N SER A 29 -3.79 12.73 13.62
CA SER A 29 -3.20 11.85 14.63
C SER A 29 -3.95 10.52 14.80
N THR A 30 -4.60 10.07 13.74
CA THR A 30 -5.34 8.81 13.75
C THR A 30 -4.39 7.64 13.55
N LEU A 31 -4.51 6.61 14.41
CA LEU A 31 -3.78 5.36 14.22
C LEU A 31 -4.57 4.43 13.32
N ASN A 32 -3.89 3.90 12.32
CA ASN A 32 -4.47 2.94 11.38
C ASN A 32 -3.73 1.63 11.54
N THR A 33 -4.43 0.58 11.94
CA THR A 33 -3.84 -0.75 12.06
C THR A 33 -4.16 -1.55 10.80
N LEU A 34 -3.13 -2.08 10.15
CA LEU A 34 -3.27 -2.82 8.90
C LEU A 34 -3.09 -4.31 9.19
N ASN A 35 -3.95 -5.14 8.60
CA ASN A 35 -3.77 -6.60 8.70
C ASN A 35 -2.56 -7.04 7.85
N SER A 36 -2.28 -8.35 7.82
CA SER A 36 -1.11 -8.87 7.11
C SER A 36 -1.11 -8.51 5.62
N VAL A 37 -2.25 -8.58 4.95
CA VAL A 37 -2.35 -8.22 3.54
C VAL A 37 -2.12 -6.73 3.36
N GLY A 38 -2.77 -5.91 4.17
CA GLY A 38 -2.59 -4.45 4.12
C GLY A 38 -1.16 -4.04 4.42
N THR A 39 -0.50 -4.74 5.34
CA THR A 39 0.90 -4.49 5.67
C THR A 39 1.81 -4.78 4.49
N LEU A 40 1.57 -5.86 3.75
CA LEU A 40 2.34 -6.17 2.54
C LEU A 40 2.21 -5.04 1.52
N ILE A 41 0.98 -4.56 1.30
CA ILE A 41 0.73 -3.46 0.37
C ILE A 41 1.45 -2.20 0.84
N TRP A 42 1.36 -1.90 2.13
CA TRP A 42 1.99 -0.72 2.72
C TRP A 42 3.51 -0.74 2.56
N GLU A 43 4.14 -1.87 2.88
CA GLU A 43 5.59 -1.99 2.78
C GLU A 43 6.07 -1.95 1.33
N ALA A 44 5.24 -2.38 0.39
CA ALA A 44 5.57 -2.33 -1.04
C ALA A 44 5.30 -0.96 -1.67
N ALA A 45 4.77 -0.01 -0.91
CA ALA A 45 4.50 1.35 -1.40
C ALA A 45 5.78 2.19 -1.37
N ASP A 46 6.76 1.78 -2.18
CA ASP A 46 8.08 2.39 -2.24
C ASP A 46 8.29 3.27 -3.48
N GLY A 47 7.25 3.46 -4.28
CA GLY A 47 7.31 4.22 -5.51
C GLY A 47 7.95 3.50 -6.68
N ARG A 48 8.40 2.26 -6.48
CA ARG A 48 9.11 1.48 -7.51
C ARG A 48 8.48 0.14 -7.81
N THR A 49 7.67 -0.39 -6.90
CA THR A 49 7.01 -1.68 -7.08
C THR A 49 5.66 -1.43 -7.72
N PRO A 50 5.41 -1.95 -8.93
CA PRO A 50 4.11 -1.74 -9.57
C PRO A 50 3.02 -2.49 -8.81
N VAL A 51 1.81 -1.97 -8.85
CA VAL A 51 0.66 -2.59 -8.18
C VAL A 51 0.45 -4.02 -8.67
N SER A 52 0.70 -4.29 -9.95
CA SER A 52 0.59 -5.66 -10.47
C SER A 52 1.51 -6.64 -9.76
N ALA A 53 2.72 -6.21 -9.41
CA ALA A 53 3.65 -7.04 -8.65
C ALA A 53 3.19 -7.24 -7.21
N ILE A 54 2.58 -6.21 -6.62
CA ILE A 54 2.01 -6.31 -5.27
C ILE A 54 0.90 -7.35 -5.26
N VAL A 55 0.00 -7.30 -6.25
CA VAL A 55 -1.09 -8.27 -6.38
C VAL A 55 -0.55 -9.69 -6.54
N ALA A 56 0.50 -9.86 -7.35
CA ALA A 56 1.11 -11.17 -7.54
C ALA A 56 1.66 -11.73 -6.22
N ARG A 57 2.29 -10.89 -5.42
CA ARG A 57 2.82 -11.31 -4.12
C ARG A 57 1.71 -11.71 -3.15
N ILE A 58 0.60 -10.98 -3.17
CA ILE A 58 -0.57 -11.32 -2.35
C ILE A 58 -1.09 -12.69 -2.74
N CYS A 59 -1.21 -12.97 -4.04
CA CYS A 59 -1.66 -14.27 -4.50
C CYS A 59 -0.74 -15.40 -4.02
N GLU A 60 0.57 -15.18 -4.04
CA GLU A 60 1.53 -16.19 -3.61
C GLU A 60 1.49 -16.42 -2.09
N GLU A 61 1.46 -15.35 -1.32
CA GLU A 61 1.59 -15.46 0.14
C GLU A 61 0.29 -15.82 0.83
N PHE A 62 -0.86 -15.44 0.27
CA PHE A 62 -2.15 -15.62 0.94
C PHE A 62 -3.10 -16.56 0.19
N ALA A 63 -2.62 -17.20 -0.87
CA ALA A 63 -3.39 -18.18 -1.65
C ALA A 63 -4.76 -17.63 -2.10
N VAL A 64 -4.79 -16.39 -2.57
CA VAL A 64 -6.00 -15.73 -3.08
C VAL A 64 -5.91 -15.67 -4.60
N ASP A 65 -7.05 -15.81 -5.30
CA ASP A 65 -7.03 -15.70 -6.75
C ASP A 65 -6.74 -14.26 -7.20
N ALA A 66 -6.20 -14.13 -8.41
CA ALA A 66 -5.70 -12.84 -8.91
C ALA A 66 -6.81 -11.79 -9.05
N GLU A 67 -8.01 -12.20 -9.45
CA GLU A 67 -9.11 -11.27 -9.64
C GLU A 67 -9.54 -10.65 -8.32
N ARG A 68 -9.70 -11.48 -7.30
CA ARG A 68 -10.08 -11.01 -5.97
C ARG A 68 -8.97 -10.17 -5.33
N ALA A 69 -7.72 -10.65 -5.44
CA ALA A 69 -6.58 -9.91 -4.89
C ALA A 69 -6.47 -8.53 -5.53
N GLY A 70 -6.64 -8.44 -6.85
CA GLY A 70 -6.59 -7.17 -7.56
C GLY A 70 -7.68 -6.21 -7.11
N ARG A 71 -8.90 -6.70 -7.01
CA ARG A 71 -10.04 -5.88 -6.61
C ARG A 71 -9.88 -5.38 -5.17
N ASP A 72 -9.52 -6.25 -4.25
CA ASP A 72 -9.34 -5.89 -2.84
C ASP A 72 -8.16 -4.93 -2.67
N THR A 73 -7.08 -5.15 -3.43
CA THR A 73 -5.91 -4.27 -3.40
C THR A 73 -6.28 -2.86 -3.85
N LEU A 74 -7.01 -2.74 -4.96
CA LEU A 74 -7.42 -1.42 -5.45
C LEU A 74 -8.34 -0.70 -4.46
N ALA A 75 -9.25 -1.43 -3.82
CA ALA A 75 -10.13 -0.84 -2.81
C ALA A 75 -9.33 -0.35 -1.61
N PHE A 76 -8.35 -1.12 -1.17
CA PHE A 76 -7.50 -0.75 -0.04
C PHE A 76 -6.64 0.47 -0.38
N ILE A 77 -6.08 0.51 -1.58
CA ILE A 77 -5.31 1.65 -2.06
C ILE A 77 -6.15 2.92 -2.06
N ALA A 78 -7.40 2.82 -2.52
CA ALA A 78 -8.31 3.96 -2.51
C ALA A 78 -8.54 4.48 -1.09
N THR A 79 -8.65 3.58 -0.12
CA THR A 79 -8.80 3.95 1.29
C THR A 79 -7.57 4.68 1.80
N LEU A 80 -6.37 4.13 1.54
CA LEU A 80 -5.13 4.77 1.98
C LEU A 80 -4.94 6.13 1.33
N ARG A 81 -5.25 6.23 0.03
CA ARG A 81 -5.15 7.48 -0.70
C ARG A 81 -6.12 8.53 -0.14
N GLY A 82 -7.34 8.11 0.15
CA GLY A 82 -8.35 9.01 0.72
C GLY A 82 -7.95 9.56 2.09
N ARG A 83 -7.12 8.82 2.83
CA ARG A 83 -6.62 9.26 4.13
C ARG A 83 -5.28 10.01 4.04
N GLY A 84 -4.77 10.23 2.83
CA GLY A 84 -3.50 10.93 2.63
C GLY A 84 -2.27 10.15 3.04
N LEU A 85 -2.38 8.83 3.14
CA LEU A 85 -1.27 7.98 3.59
C LEU A 85 -0.35 7.55 2.44
N VAL A 86 -0.88 7.48 1.22
CA VAL A 86 -0.10 7.16 0.03
C VAL A 86 -0.46 8.08 -1.11
N THR A 87 0.45 8.20 -2.08
CA THR A 87 0.17 8.81 -3.36
C THR A 87 0.24 7.72 -4.43
N VAL A 88 -0.48 7.93 -5.51
CA VAL A 88 -0.56 6.99 -6.63
C VAL A 88 -0.04 7.67 -7.87
N SER A 89 0.84 6.99 -8.59
CA SER A 89 1.47 7.53 -9.80
C SER A 89 1.50 6.47 -10.89
N GLU A 90 1.41 6.89 -12.15
CA GLU A 90 1.55 5.99 -13.29
C GLU A 90 3.01 5.87 -13.74
N THR A 91 3.89 6.65 -13.16
CA THR A 91 5.33 6.59 -13.44
C THR A 91 6.10 6.50 -12.14
N ILE A 92 7.30 5.91 -12.20
CA ILE A 92 8.17 5.84 -11.03
C ILE A 92 8.59 7.27 -10.68
N PRO A 93 8.32 7.73 -9.43
CA PRO A 93 8.72 9.08 -9.02
C PRO A 93 10.23 9.26 -9.10
N GLN A 94 10.64 10.42 -9.61
CA GLN A 94 12.05 10.77 -9.74
C GLN A 94 12.53 11.46 -8.48
N ALA A 95 13.63 10.98 -7.91
CA ALA A 95 14.27 11.64 -6.78
C ALA A 95 15.01 12.89 -7.29
N ARG A 96 14.99 13.95 -6.50
CA ARG A 96 15.66 15.19 -6.84
C ARG A 96 16.56 15.64 -5.73
#